data_41e3fe3c3f2238ad42adbe9269e68b6e
#
_entry.id   41e3fe3c3f2238ad42adbe9269e68b6e
#
_cell.length_a   1.000
_cell.length_b   1.000
_cell.length_c   1.000
_cell.angle_alpha   90.00
_cell.angle_beta   90.00
_cell.angle_gamma   90.00
#
_symmetry.space_group_name_H-M   'P 1'
#
loop_
_entity.id
_entity.type
_entity.pdbx_description
1 polymer ?
#
loop_
_entity_poly.entity_id
_entity_poly.type
_entity_poly.pdbx_seq_one_letter_code
_entity_poly.pdbx_strand_id
1 'polypeptide(L)'
;MLPHWLALWWDIFGSEAELSLCAVRYEDDVIGIAPLLLKNDTASFIGNIDVCDYQDFIVSPQRGREFFSVLLSDLSQKGIEQLDLKAVRPDSTTMLELVDVAEQQGYDISRKNLDLSLELDLPATWDEYLMRLNGKQRHEIRRKLRRSQEAGNITYRVIDNVDDLKNEMDIFIKLFKSNREGKMIFMTEKMASFFRSLAKTMAAENMLKLYFLDVNATPVATAICFNHNSRVYLYNSGFDTKFSSLSVGLLCKEFHLL
;
A
#
# COMPACT_ATOMS: atom_id res chain seq x y z
N MET A 1 -1.62 -8.47 1.93
CA MET A 1 -0.56 -7.83 2.77
C MET A 1 0.48 -8.83 3.20
N LEU A 2 1.74 -8.40 3.46
CA LEU A 2 2.82 -9.28 3.94
C LEU A 2 2.74 -9.44 5.47
N PRO A 3 3.11 -10.61 6.02
CA PRO A 3 3.09 -10.86 7.48
C PRO A 3 3.91 -9.83 8.28
N HIS A 4 5.11 -9.48 7.81
CA HIS A 4 5.96 -8.47 8.47
C HIS A 4 5.32 -7.08 8.53
N TRP A 5 4.53 -6.70 7.53
CA TRP A 5 3.76 -5.46 7.52
C TRP A 5 2.68 -5.47 8.60
N LEU A 6 1.90 -6.55 8.64
CA LEU A 6 0.82 -6.70 9.61
C LEU A 6 1.34 -6.76 11.04
N ALA A 7 2.46 -7.47 11.28
CA ALA A 7 3.11 -7.51 12.59
C ALA A 7 3.57 -6.11 13.03
N LEU A 8 4.25 -5.37 12.14
CA LEU A 8 4.67 -4.01 12.43
C LEU A 8 3.48 -3.07 12.72
N TRP A 9 2.40 -3.21 11.94
CA TRP A 9 1.20 -2.42 12.18
C TRP A 9 0.60 -2.75 13.56
N TRP A 10 0.52 -4.03 13.90
CA TRP A 10 0.02 -4.49 15.20
C TRP A 10 0.84 -3.93 16.36
N ASP A 11 2.15 -4.01 16.29
CA ASP A 11 3.06 -3.52 17.34
C ASP A 11 2.88 -2.02 17.60
N ILE A 12 2.57 -1.24 16.58
CA ILE A 12 2.44 0.21 16.71
C ILE A 12 1.02 0.65 17.03
N PHE A 13 0.00 0.02 16.44
CA PHE A 13 -1.39 0.49 16.47
C PHE A 13 -2.37 -0.46 17.15
N GLY A 14 -1.99 -1.71 17.43
CA GLY A 14 -2.90 -2.78 17.88
C GLY A 14 -3.39 -2.70 19.32
N SER A 15 -2.91 -1.73 20.13
CA SER A 15 -3.11 -1.70 21.59
C SER A 15 -4.59 -1.60 22.07
N GLU A 16 -5.53 -1.28 21.20
CA GLU A 16 -6.95 -1.09 21.55
C GLU A 16 -7.87 -2.25 21.12
N ALA A 17 -7.30 -3.31 20.57
CA ALA A 17 -8.05 -4.45 20.06
C ALA A 17 -7.40 -5.77 20.52
N GLU A 18 -8.11 -6.87 20.41
CA GLU A 18 -7.59 -8.21 20.59
C GLU A 18 -7.10 -8.77 19.27
N LEU A 19 -5.90 -9.39 19.28
CA LEU A 19 -5.35 -10.07 18.11
C LEU A 19 -5.98 -11.46 17.99
N SER A 20 -6.59 -11.76 16.86
CA SER A 20 -7.12 -13.07 16.52
C SER A 20 -6.49 -13.62 15.24
N LEU A 21 -5.49 -14.46 15.38
CA LEU A 21 -4.90 -15.23 14.28
C LEU A 21 -5.54 -16.62 14.23
N CYS A 22 -6.53 -16.77 13.37
CA CYS A 22 -7.23 -18.04 13.21
C CYS A 22 -6.64 -18.83 12.03
N ALA A 23 -6.20 -20.05 12.27
CA ALA A 23 -5.81 -20.99 11.22
C ALA A 23 -6.83 -22.13 11.13
N VAL A 24 -7.42 -22.31 9.97
CA VAL A 24 -8.33 -23.44 9.71
C VAL A 24 -7.55 -24.59 9.10
N ARG A 25 -7.78 -25.79 9.64
CA ARG A 25 -7.15 -27.03 9.18
C ARG A 25 -8.18 -27.97 8.57
N TYR A 26 -7.74 -28.69 7.57
CA TYR A 26 -8.44 -29.84 7.02
C TYR A 26 -7.47 -31.01 7.02
N GLU A 27 -7.79 -32.07 7.78
CA GLU A 27 -6.86 -33.14 8.12
C GLU A 27 -5.58 -32.55 8.75
N ASP A 28 -4.41 -32.80 8.17
CA ASP A 28 -3.12 -32.30 8.68
C ASP A 28 -2.70 -30.95 8.05
N ASP A 29 -3.42 -30.45 7.03
CA ASP A 29 -3.05 -29.27 6.26
C ASP A 29 -3.76 -28.00 6.77
N VAL A 30 -3.04 -26.88 6.81
CA VAL A 30 -3.63 -25.55 7.00
C VAL A 30 -4.22 -25.08 5.68
N ILE A 31 -5.55 -24.99 5.61
CA ILE A 31 -6.28 -24.56 4.42
C ILE A 31 -6.52 -23.05 4.35
N GLY A 32 -6.32 -22.34 5.44
CA GLY A 32 -6.39 -20.89 5.43
C GLY A 32 -6.04 -20.24 6.76
N ILE A 33 -5.75 -18.94 6.70
CA ILE A 33 -5.40 -18.10 7.84
C ILE A 33 -6.22 -16.81 7.77
N ALA A 34 -6.87 -16.47 8.89
CA ALA A 34 -7.59 -15.20 9.10
C ALA A 34 -6.80 -14.31 10.06
N PRO A 35 -6.12 -13.25 9.56
CA PRO A 35 -5.43 -12.28 10.40
C PRO A 35 -6.41 -11.18 10.82
N LEU A 36 -7.07 -11.34 11.96
CA LEU A 36 -8.14 -10.46 12.41
C LEU A 36 -7.80 -9.71 13.70
N LEU A 37 -8.47 -8.58 13.85
CA LEU A 37 -8.62 -7.82 15.08
C LEU A 37 -10.04 -8.03 15.59
N LEU A 38 -10.19 -8.25 16.89
CA LEU A 38 -11.49 -8.29 17.54
C LEU A 38 -11.64 -7.04 18.43
N LYS A 39 -12.75 -6.34 18.25
CA LYS A 39 -13.12 -5.21 19.10
C LYS A 39 -14.63 -5.24 19.34
N ASN A 40 -15.03 -5.47 20.58
CA ASN A 40 -16.41 -5.74 20.97
C ASN A 40 -16.96 -6.96 20.20
N ASP A 41 -18.05 -6.78 19.45
CA ASP A 41 -18.73 -7.76 18.61
C ASP A 41 -18.29 -7.76 17.14
N THR A 42 -17.25 -7.00 16.81
CA THR A 42 -16.80 -6.78 15.43
C THR A 42 -15.40 -7.37 15.21
N ALA A 43 -15.24 -8.13 14.12
CA ALA A 43 -13.95 -8.55 13.60
C ALA A 43 -13.58 -7.77 12.32
N SER A 44 -12.32 -7.37 12.21
CA SER A 44 -11.77 -6.69 11.03
C SER A 44 -10.37 -7.19 10.72
N PHE A 45 -9.85 -6.92 9.51
CA PHE A 45 -8.46 -7.24 9.21
C PHE A 45 -7.48 -6.47 10.09
N ILE A 46 -6.32 -7.10 10.39
CA ILE A 46 -5.16 -6.39 10.97
C ILE A 46 -4.73 -5.31 9.99
N GLY A 47 -4.73 -4.05 10.44
CA GLY A 47 -4.42 -2.90 9.60
C GLY A 47 -5.56 -1.88 9.59
N ASN A 48 -5.37 -0.82 8.83
CA ASN A 48 -6.40 0.17 8.55
C ASN A 48 -6.25 0.70 7.12
N ILE A 49 -7.29 1.36 6.63
CA ILE A 49 -7.34 1.91 5.26
C ILE A 49 -6.31 3.01 4.98
N ASP A 50 -5.70 3.59 6.02
CA ASP A 50 -4.74 4.68 5.87
C ASP A 50 -3.36 4.18 5.40
N VAL A 51 -3.03 2.92 5.72
CA VAL A 51 -1.70 2.35 5.48
C VAL A 51 -1.71 0.91 4.98
N CYS A 52 -2.89 0.29 4.85
CA CYS A 52 -3.03 -1.10 4.41
C CYS A 52 -4.02 -1.19 3.24
N ASP A 53 -3.48 -1.40 2.04
CA ASP A 53 -4.26 -1.70 0.84
C ASP A 53 -4.27 -3.20 0.56
N TYR A 54 -5.21 -3.66 -0.28
CA TYR A 54 -5.26 -5.04 -0.78
C TYR A 54 -5.31 -6.10 0.33
N GLN A 55 -6.18 -5.88 1.33
CA GLN A 55 -6.39 -6.84 2.40
C GLN A 55 -7.23 -8.02 1.92
N ASP A 56 -6.88 -9.22 2.37
CA ASP A 56 -7.60 -10.45 2.10
C ASP A 56 -7.22 -11.54 3.10
N PHE A 57 -8.00 -12.59 3.17
CA PHE A 57 -7.63 -13.83 3.86
C PHE A 57 -6.57 -14.60 3.05
N ILE A 58 -5.78 -15.41 3.73
CA ILE A 58 -4.84 -16.32 3.09
C ILE A 58 -5.54 -17.68 3.02
N VAL A 59 -5.91 -18.11 1.82
CA VAL A 59 -6.71 -19.32 1.62
C VAL A 59 -6.06 -20.19 0.55
N SER A 60 -5.96 -21.49 0.80
CA SER A 60 -5.48 -22.45 -0.19
C SER A 60 -6.44 -22.51 -1.38
N PRO A 61 -5.94 -22.63 -2.62
CA PRO A 61 -6.78 -22.71 -3.80
C PRO A 61 -7.87 -23.79 -3.66
N GLN A 62 -9.10 -23.43 -4.06
CA GLN A 62 -10.28 -24.30 -4.04
C GLN A 62 -10.78 -24.72 -2.64
N ARG A 63 -10.24 -24.13 -1.55
CA ARG A 63 -10.63 -24.40 -0.16
C ARG A 63 -11.40 -23.27 0.52
N GLY A 64 -11.78 -22.22 -0.23
CA GLY A 64 -12.40 -21.03 0.37
C GLY A 64 -13.74 -21.32 1.02
N ARG A 65 -14.60 -22.12 0.41
CA ARG A 65 -15.90 -22.45 1.01
C ARG A 65 -15.77 -23.16 2.35
N GLU A 66 -14.88 -24.14 2.46
CA GLU A 66 -14.61 -24.86 3.70
C GLU A 66 -14.02 -23.93 4.75
N PHE A 67 -13.00 -23.15 4.36
CA PHE A 67 -12.35 -22.17 5.21
C PHE A 67 -13.35 -21.18 5.79
N PHE A 68 -14.14 -20.51 4.94
CA PHE A 68 -15.08 -19.47 5.39
C PHE A 68 -16.26 -20.04 6.21
N SER A 69 -16.74 -21.26 5.91
CA SER A 69 -17.75 -21.89 6.72
C SER A 69 -17.28 -22.14 8.15
N VAL A 70 -16.06 -22.61 8.33
CA VAL A 70 -15.45 -22.84 9.64
C VAL A 70 -15.18 -21.52 10.34
N LEU A 71 -14.60 -20.54 9.63
CA LEU A 71 -14.28 -19.21 10.18
C LEU A 71 -15.54 -18.50 10.71
N LEU A 72 -16.61 -18.44 9.92
CA LEU A 72 -17.86 -17.79 10.32
C LEU A 72 -18.49 -18.47 11.56
N SER A 73 -18.45 -19.81 11.60
CA SER A 73 -18.93 -20.58 12.76
C SER A 73 -18.09 -20.28 14.01
N ASP A 74 -16.77 -20.25 13.91
CA ASP A 74 -15.87 -19.93 15.03
C ASP A 74 -16.07 -18.49 15.55
N LEU A 75 -16.19 -17.52 14.66
CA LEU A 75 -16.46 -16.12 15.01
C LEU A 75 -17.81 -15.96 15.70
N SER A 76 -18.86 -16.61 15.19
CA SER A 76 -20.19 -16.61 15.82
C SER A 76 -20.16 -17.23 17.23
N GLN A 77 -19.44 -18.34 17.44
CA GLN A 77 -19.26 -18.94 18.76
C GLN A 77 -18.50 -18.03 19.73
N LYS A 78 -17.64 -17.16 19.25
CA LYS A 78 -16.93 -16.13 20.02
C LYS A 78 -17.76 -14.88 20.27
N GLY A 79 -19.01 -14.83 19.83
CA GLY A 79 -19.90 -13.67 19.98
C GLY A 79 -19.60 -12.52 19.02
N ILE A 80 -18.90 -12.79 17.92
CA ILE A 80 -18.70 -11.80 16.85
C ILE A 80 -19.94 -11.77 15.95
N GLU A 81 -20.58 -10.61 15.88
CA GLU A 81 -21.79 -10.39 15.12
C GLU A 81 -21.54 -9.69 13.79
N GLN A 82 -20.39 -9.02 13.65
CA GLN A 82 -20.05 -8.25 12.46
C GLN A 82 -18.63 -8.50 11.95
N LEU A 83 -18.49 -8.61 10.61
CA LEU A 83 -17.23 -8.52 9.89
C LEU A 83 -17.16 -7.19 9.16
N ASP A 84 -16.21 -6.31 9.55
CA ASP A 84 -15.93 -5.04 8.86
C ASP A 84 -14.62 -5.16 8.07
N LEU A 85 -14.71 -5.65 6.84
CA LEU A 85 -13.58 -5.96 5.98
C LEU A 85 -13.35 -4.83 4.97
N LYS A 86 -12.33 -4.00 5.21
CA LYS A 86 -12.00 -2.84 4.37
C LYS A 86 -10.83 -3.12 3.44
N ALA A 87 -10.63 -2.26 2.43
CA ALA A 87 -9.55 -2.31 1.45
C ALA A 87 -9.46 -3.65 0.70
N VAL A 88 -10.61 -4.27 0.46
CA VAL A 88 -10.75 -5.55 -0.23
C VAL A 88 -10.85 -5.32 -1.74
N ARG A 89 -10.10 -6.08 -2.53
CA ARG A 89 -10.16 -6.03 -3.99
C ARG A 89 -11.37 -6.80 -4.53
N PRO A 90 -11.91 -6.41 -5.70
CA PRO A 90 -13.00 -7.15 -6.34
C PRO A 90 -12.67 -8.60 -6.68
N ASP A 91 -11.38 -8.90 -6.93
CA ASP A 91 -10.86 -10.23 -7.26
C ASP A 91 -10.26 -10.99 -6.04
N SER A 92 -10.54 -10.51 -4.83
CA SER A 92 -10.10 -11.15 -3.57
C SER A 92 -10.91 -12.40 -3.25
N THR A 93 -10.33 -13.29 -2.45
CA THR A 93 -11.01 -14.47 -1.91
C THR A 93 -12.25 -14.08 -1.09
N THR A 94 -12.15 -12.96 -0.35
CA THR A 94 -13.29 -12.36 0.36
C THR A 94 -14.48 -12.09 -0.57
N MET A 95 -14.24 -11.45 -1.71
CA MET A 95 -15.32 -11.08 -2.63
C MET A 95 -15.83 -12.25 -3.46
N LEU A 96 -14.97 -13.20 -3.81
CA LEU A 96 -15.30 -14.31 -4.69
C LEU A 96 -15.93 -15.50 -3.95
N GLU A 97 -15.61 -15.70 -2.66
CA GLU A 97 -16.01 -16.91 -1.93
C GLU A 97 -16.68 -16.62 -0.58
N LEU A 98 -16.15 -15.70 0.27
CA LEU A 98 -16.74 -15.41 1.57
C LEU A 98 -18.16 -14.87 1.44
N VAL A 99 -18.39 -13.97 0.50
CA VAL A 99 -19.70 -13.34 0.30
C VAL A 99 -20.78 -14.39 0.03
N ASP A 100 -20.53 -15.33 -0.88
CA ASP A 100 -21.47 -16.40 -1.22
C ASP A 100 -21.74 -17.31 -0.02
N VAL A 101 -20.70 -17.66 0.76
CA VAL A 101 -20.84 -18.50 1.95
C VAL A 101 -21.65 -17.80 3.03
N ALA A 102 -21.39 -16.52 3.26
CA ALA A 102 -22.11 -15.73 4.25
C ALA A 102 -23.59 -15.55 3.89
N GLU A 103 -23.92 -15.25 2.63
CA GLU A 103 -25.32 -15.17 2.15
C GLU A 103 -26.05 -16.50 2.32
N GLN A 104 -25.40 -17.64 2.02
CA GLN A 104 -25.99 -18.98 2.20
C GLN A 104 -26.24 -19.33 3.68
N GLN A 105 -25.46 -18.77 4.61
CA GLN A 105 -25.64 -18.92 6.05
C GLN A 105 -26.60 -17.88 6.65
N GLY A 106 -27.19 -17.00 5.84
CA GLY A 106 -28.21 -16.03 6.26
C GLY A 106 -27.66 -14.73 6.83
N TYR A 107 -26.38 -14.40 6.57
CA TYR A 107 -25.83 -13.10 6.96
C TYR A 107 -26.24 -12.00 5.98
N ASP A 108 -26.49 -10.81 6.50
CA ASP A 108 -26.72 -9.61 5.70
C ASP A 108 -25.41 -9.04 5.17
N ILE A 109 -25.32 -8.81 3.85
CA ILE A 109 -24.13 -8.31 3.19
C ILE A 109 -24.31 -6.86 2.74
N SER A 110 -23.44 -5.98 3.21
CA SER A 110 -23.35 -4.59 2.74
C SER A 110 -22.02 -4.36 2.04
N ARG A 111 -22.04 -3.77 0.84
CA ARG A 111 -20.86 -3.48 0.03
C ARG A 111 -20.77 -1.98 -0.26
N LYS A 112 -19.60 -1.41 -0.08
CA LYS A 112 -19.33 0.01 -0.38
C LYS A 112 -18.01 0.17 -1.12
N ASN A 113 -18.03 0.88 -2.25
CA ASN A 113 -16.78 1.30 -2.90
C ASN A 113 -16.12 2.38 -2.04
N LEU A 114 -14.89 2.13 -1.60
CA LEU A 114 -14.10 3.06 -0.78
C LEU A 114 -13.22 3.93 -1.66
N ASP A 115 -12.51 3.32 -2.63
CA ASP A 115 -11.55 3.99 -3.49
C ASP A 115 -11.34 3.19 -4.79
N LEU A 116 -10.50 3.72 -5.68
CA LEU A 116 -10.11 3.09 -6.94
C LEU A 116 -8.62 2.74 -6.91
N SER A 117 -8.29 1.50 -7.22
CA SER A 117 -6.92 1.08 -7.50
C SER A 117 -6.66 1.16 -8.99
N LEU A 118 -5.62 1.90 -9.38
CA LEU A 118 -5.20 2.02 -10.78
C LEU A 118 -4.00 1.11 -11.03
N GLU A 119 -4.11 0.26 -12.03
CA GLU A 119 -3.03 -0.62 -12.48
C GLU A 119 -2.61 -0.23 -13.90
N LEU A 120 -1.32 -0.30 -14.17
CA LEU A 120 -0.75 -0.02 -15.49
C LEU A 120 0.25 -1.11 -15.84
N ASP A 121 0.04 -1.76 -16.97
CA ASP A 121 1.06 -2.63 -17.56
C ASP A 121 2.18 -1.76 -18.13
N LEU A 122 3.35 -1.82 -17.46
CA LEU A 122 4.51 -1.04 -17.87
C LEU A 122 5.14 -1.64 -19.12
N PRO A 123 5.37 -0.85 -20.17
CA PRO A 123 6.15 -1.28 -21.33
C PRO A 123 7.63 -1.41 -20.97
N ALA A 124 8.41 -2.05 -21.85
CA ALA A 124 9.81 -2.29 -21.60
C ALA A 124 10.67 -1.01 -21.66
N THR A 125 10.19 0.04 -22.33
CA THR A 125 10.97 1.28 -22.51
C THR A 125 10.10 2.52 -22.30
N TRP A 126 10.77 3.62 -21.94
CA TRP A 126 10.14 4.94 -21.82
C TRP A 126 9.48 5.41 -23.12
N ASP A 127 10.12 5.17 -24.27
CA ASP A 127 9.55 5.56 -25.56
C ASP A 127 8.27 4.80 -25.88
N GLU A 128 8.21 3.51 -25.55
CA GLU A 128 6.98 2.73 -25.68
C GLU A 128 5.88 3.24 -24.74
N TYR A 129 6.24 3.64 -23.50
CA TYR A 129 5.28 4.29 -22.61
C TYR A 129 4.74 5.58 -23.20
N LEU A 130 5.61 6.45 -23.71
CA LEU A 130 5.19 7.68 -24.36
C LEU A 130 4.28 7.43 -25.59
N MET A 131 4.50 6.35 -26.34
CA MET A 131 3.64 5.99 -27.47
C MET A 131 2.24 5.55 -27.06
N ARG A 132 2.03 5.03 -25.86
CA ARG A 132 0.69 4.70 -25.32
C ARG A 132 -0.14 5.94 -24.98
N LEU A 133 0.50 7.07 -24.76
CA LEU A 133 -0.16 8.34 -24.45
C LEU A 133 -0.70 9.00 -25.73
N ASN A 134 -1.79 9.74 -25.59
CA ASN A 134 -2.24 10.59 -26.70
C ASN A 134 -1.24 11.74 -26.98
N GLY A 135 -1.34 12.35 -28.17
CA GLY A 135 -0.40 13.37 -28.61
C GLY A 135 -0.28 14.55 -27.66
N LYS A 136 -1.38 14.99 -27.04
CA LYS A 136 -1.42 16.09 -26.07
C LYS A 136 -0.67 15.72 -24.78
N GLN A 137 -0.93 14.55 -24.22
CA GLN A 137 -0.26 14.06 -23.01
C GLN A 137 1.25 13.92 -23.24
N ARG A 138 1.66 13.30 -24.34
CA ARG A 138 3.06 13.11 -24.71
C ARG A 138 3.80 14.44 -24.89
N HIS A 139 3.18 15.41 -25.57
CA HIS A 139 3.73 16.75 -25.73
C HIS A 139 3.91 17.45 -24.36
N GLU A 140 2.91 17.33 -23.49
CA GLU A 140 2.94 17.94 -22.16
C GLU A 140 4.05 17.33 -21.28
N ILE A 141 4.24 16.02 -21.28
CA ILE A 141 5.32 15.36 -20.54
C ILE A 141 6.68 15.83 -21.05
N ARG A 142 6.90 15.83 -22.37
CA ARG A 142 8.16 16.31 -22.96
C ARG A 142 8.42 17.78 -22.64
N ARG A 143 7.40 18.62 -22.63
CA ARG A 143 7.49 20.02 -22.24
C ARG A 143 7.91 20.17 -20.79
N LYS A 144 7.34 19.37 -19.87
CA LYS A 144 7.69 19.38 -18.44
C LYS A 144 9.13 18.93 -18.21
N LEU A 145 9.55 17.83 -18.84
CA LEU A 145 10.95 17.35 -18.78
C LEU A 145 11.93 18.43 -19.24
N ARG A 146 11.71 19.05 -20.42
CA ARG A 146 12.58 20.13 -20.90
C ARG A 146 12.63 21.30 -19.93
N ARG A 147 11.46 21.76 -19.42
CA ARG A 147 11.40 22.87 -18.48
C ARG A 147 12.14 22.57 -17.17
N SER A 148 12.08 21.35 -16.68
CA SER A 148 12.84 20.97 -15.48
C SER A 148 14.34 20.99 -15.72
N GLN A 149 14.81 20.53 -16.87
CA GLN A 149 16.23 20.57 -17.28
C GLN A 149 16.76 22.02 -17.44
N GLU A 150 15.92 22.95 -17.93
CA GLU A 150 16.25 24.37 -18.04
C GLU A 150 16.36 25.06 -16.67
N ALA A 151 15.70 24.53 -15.62
CA ALA A 151 15.66 25.13 -14.29
C ALA A 151 16.88 24.81 -13.43
N GLY A 152 17.73 23.85 -13.81
CA GLY A 152 18.92 23.46 -13.08
C GLY A 152 19.37 22.03 -13.32
N ASN A 153 20.37 21.63 -12.58
CA ASN A 153 20.86 20.24 -12.63
C ASN A 153 19.86 19.31 -11.93
N ILE A 154 19.22 18.44 -12.71
CA ILE A 154 18.27 17.43 -12.21
C ILE A 154 19.02 16.12 -12.02
N THR A 155 18.97 15.58 -10.81
CA THR A 155 19.49 14.24 -10.50
C THR A 155 18.43 13.37 -9.84
N TYR A 156 18.55 12.07 -10.07
CA TYR A 156 17.65 11.07 -9.50
C TYR A 156 18.45 10.10 -8.64
N ARG A 157 17.90 9.79 -7.48
CA ARG A 157 18.52 8.86 -6.53
C ARG A 157 17.52 7.79 -6.13
N VAL A 158 18.03 6.58 -5.93
CA VAL A 158 17.26 5.46 -5.40
C VAL A 158 17.94 4.94 -4.16
N ILE A 159 17.21 4.80 -3.08
CA ILE A 159 17.65 4.18 -1.83
C ILE A 159 16.85 2.89 -1.64
N ASP A 160 17.53 1.79 -1.53
CA ASP A 160 16.95 0.45 -1.42
C ASP A 160 17.62 -0.42 -0.34
N ASN A 161 18.63 0.09 0.33
CA ASN A 161 19.35 -0.58 1.41
C ASN A 161 19.04 0.03 2.78
N VAL A 162 19.29 -0.73 3.85
CA VAL A 162 18.96 -0.33 5.22
C VAL A 162 19.88 0.76 5.75
N ASP A 163 21.15 0.79 5.32
CA ASP A 163 22.19 1.63 5.92
C ASP A 163 21.97 3.12 5.65
N ASP A 164 21.46 3.45 4.47
CA ASP A 164 21.23 4.83 4.04
C ASP A 164 19.85 5.39 4.47
N LEU A 165 18.96 4.54 5.01
CA LEU A 165 17.55 4.90 5.21
C LEU A 165 17.29 6.00 6.24
N LYS A 166 18.10 6.11 7.30
CA LYS A 166 17.76 6.95 8.45
C LYS A 166 17.52 8.42 8.07
N ASN A 167 18.49 9.01 7.40
CA ASN A 167 18.41 10.43 6.98
C ASN A 167 17.44 10.61 5.79
N GLU A 168 17.40 9.64 4.89
CA GLU A 168 16.56 9.69 3.69
C GLU A 168 15.07 9.60 4.04
N MET A 169 14.69 8.83 5.05
CA MET A 169 13.32 8.80 5.55
C MET A 169 12.90 10.10 6.22
N ASP A 170 13.81 10.84 6.86
CA ASP A 170 13.52 12.17 7.39
C ASP A 170 13.25 13.19 6.26
N ILE A 171 14.01 13.10 5.17
CA ILE A 171 13.78 13.90 3.96
C ILE A 171 12.43 13.53 3.33
N PHE A 172 12.12 12.23 3.21
CA PHE A 172 10.83 11.75 2.72
C PHE A 172 9.67 12.34 3.53
N ILE A 173 9.70 12.21 4.86
CA ILE A 173 8.65 12.70 5.75
C ILE A 173 8.48 14.22 5.63
N LYS A 174 9.57 14.97 5.52
CA LYS A 174 9.55 16.42 5.31
C LYS A 174 8.84 16.78 3.98
N LEU A 175 9.24 16.17 2.87
CA LEU A 175 8.64 16.39 1.55
C LEU A 175 7.17 15.94 1.49
N PHE A 176 6.84 14.84 2.17
CA PHE A 176 5.46 14.37 2.29
C PHE A 176 4.57 15.40 2.99
N LYS A 177 5.01 15.92 4.15
CA LYS A 177 4.27 16.93 4.93
C LYS A 177 4.10 18.26 4.16
N SER A 178 5.08 18.65 3.34
CA SER A 178 5.07 19.95 2.62
C SER A 178 4.09 19.99 1.45
N ASN A 179 3.58 18.84 1.00
CA ASN A 179 2.78 18.76 -0.22
C ASN A 179 1.33 19.26 -0.05
N ARG A 180 0.65 18.89 1.05
CA ARG A 180 -0.75 19.26 1.33
C ARG A 180 -1.01 19.26 2.83
N GLU A 181 -1.91 20.12 3.30
CA GLU A 181 -2.30 20.21 4.72
C GLU A 181 -2.77 18.85 5.28
N GLY A 182 -3.61 18.11 4.57
CA GLY A 182 -4.06 16.78 4.99
C GLY A 182 -2.92 15.78 5.19
N LYS A 183 -1.85 15.87 4.39
CA LYS A 183 -0.66 15.04 4.57
C LYS A 183 0.15 15.42 5.81
N MET A 184 0.18 16.70 6.16
CA MET A 184 0.81 17.16 7.38
C MET A 184 0.07 16.65 8.62
N ILE A 185 -1.25 16.68 8.62
CA ILE A 185 -2.11 16.17 9.71
C ILE A 185 -1.96 14.64 9.82
N PHE A 186 -1.98 13.92 8.70
CA PHE A 186 -1.82 12.48 8.64
C PHE A 186 -0.48 12.00 9.22
N MET A 187 0.61 12.69 8.91
CA MET A 187 1.97 12.29 9.29
C MET A 187 2.30 12.73 10.73
N THR A 188 1.58 12.17 11.71
CA THR A 188 1.90 12.28 13.15
C THR A 188 3.24 11.63 13.47
N GLU A 189 3.80 11.84 14.67
CA GLU A 189 5.05 11.18 15.08
C GLU A 189 4.88 9.65 15.13
N LYS A 190 3.71 9.15 15.53
CA LYS A 190 3.40 7.71 15.51
C LYS A 190 3.40 7.16 14.08
N MET A 191 2.78 7.90 13.14
CA MET A 191 2.77 7.54 11.72
C MET A 191 4.18 7.63 11.10
N ALA A 192 4.95 8.68 11.44
CA ALA A 192 6.34 8.81 10.98
C ALA A 192 7.22 7.65 11.48
N SER A 193 7.03 7.20 12.72
CA SER A 193 7.70 6.02 13.27
C SER A 193 7.32 4.76 12.49
N PHE A 194 6.03 4.58 12.18
CA PHE A 194 5.56 3.47 11.35
C PHE A 194 6.23 3.47 9.98
N PHE A 195 6.26 4.61 9.27
CA PHE A 195 6.87 4.72 7.95
C PHE A 195 8.37 4.41 7.96
N ARG A 196 9.12 4.88 8.99
CA ARG A 196 10.55 4.55 9.13
C ARG A 196 10.77 3.05 9.35
N SER A 197 9.99 2.45 10.24
CA SER A 197 10.08 1.02 10.53
C SER A 197 9.66 0.18 9.33
N LEU A 198 8.60 0.58 8.62
CA LEU A 198 8.14 -0.08 7.40
C LEU A 198 9.21 -0.05 6.31
N ALA A 199 9.81 1.12 6.06
CA ALA A 199 10.89 1.26 5.07
C ALA A 199 12.07 0.34 5.43
N LYS A 200 12.48 0.29 6.70
CA LYS A 200 13.55 -0.60 7.18
C LYS A 200 13.21 -2.07 6.96
N THR A 201 11.98 -2.49 7.33
CA THR A 201 11.53 -3.87 7.15
C THR A 201 11.48 -4.25 5.68
N MET A 202 10.93 -3.39 4.82
CA MET A 202 10.84 -3.66 3.38
C MET A 202 12.20 -3.61 2.66
N ALA A 203 13.16 -2.81 3.15
CA ALA A 203 14.52 -2.82 2.63
C ALA A 203 15.25 -4.12 2.98
N ALA A 204 15.07 -4.65 4.20
CA ALA A 204 15.63 -5.94 4.60
C ALA A 204 15.12 -7.11 3.75
N GLU A 205 13.90 -7.00 3.22
CA GLU A 205 13.27 -7.96 2.30
C GLU A 205 13.59 -7.66 0.82
N ASN A 206 14.47 -6.70 0.51
CA ASN A 206 14.80 -6.24 -0.85
C ASN A 206 13.58 -5.76 -1.65
N MET A 207 12.56 -5.25 -0.98
CA MET A 207 11.31 -4.80 -1.60
C MET A 207 11.21 -3.28 -1.69
N LEU A 208 11.95 -2.53 -0.85
CA LEU A 208 11.90 -1.07 -0.84
C LEU A 208 12.55 -0.47 -2.08
N LYS A 209 11.90 0.56 -2.62
CA LYS A 209 12.50 1.54 -3.54
C LYS A 209 12.05 2.93 -3.10
N LEU A 210 12.97 3.69 -2.51
CA LEU A 210 12.73 5.08 -2.10
C LEU A 210 13.42 6.00 -3.10
N TYR A 211 12.64 6.70 -3.89
CA TYR A 211 13.10 7.54 -4.98
C TYR A 211 13.13 9.00 -4.56
N PHE A 212 14.16 9.70 -5.03
CA PHE A 212 14.27 11.16 -4.92
C PHE A 212 14.55 11.79 -6.28
N LEU A 213 13.99 12.97 -6.47
CA LEU A 213 14.37 13.90 -7.52
C LEU A 213 14.97 15.12 -6.85
N ASP A 214 16.22 15.41 -7.21
CA ASP A 214 16.96 16.54 -6.69
C ASP A 214 17.10 17.64 -7.77
N VAL A 215 16.97 18.89 -7.38
CA VAL A 215 17.30 20.08 -8.22
C VAL A 215 18.47 20.79 -7.57
N ASN A 216 19.59 20.91 -8.29
CA ASN A 216 20.83 21.51 -7.76
C ASN A 216 21.24 20.89 -6.41
N ALA A 217 21.29 19.57 -6.33
CA ALA A 217 21.59 18.77 -5.15
C ALA A 217 20.63 18.97 -3.95
N THR A 218 19.46 19.57 -4.16
CA THR A 218 18.41 19.72 -3.13
C THR A 218 17.25 18.77 -3.43
N PRO A 219 16.89 17.84 -2.53
CA PRO A 219 15.73 16.97 -2.70
C PRO A 219 14.43 17.78 -2.76
N VAL A 220 13.71 17.67 -3.87
CA VAL A 220 12.47 18.43 -4.11
C VAL A 220 11.24 17.56 -4.32
N ALA A 221 11.43 16.28 -4.65
CA ALA A 221 10.34 15.31 -4.72
C ALA A 221 10.83 13.92 -4.30
N THR A 222 9.91 13.11 -3.83
CA THR A 222 10.16 11.74 -3.37
C THR A 222 8.97 10.84 -3.64
N ALA A 223 9.24 9.56 -3.80
CA ALA A 223 8.22 8.51 -3.84
C ALA A 223 8.75 7.25 -3.15
N ILE A 224 7.92 6.64 -2.32
CA ILE A 224 8.19 5.33 -1.72
C ILE A 224 7.37 4.29 -2.46
N CYS A 225 8.05 3.28 -2.95
CA CYS A 225 7.48 2.15 -3.70
C CYS A 225 7.93 0.83 -3.09
N PHE A 226 7.15 -0.20 -3.33
CA PHE A 226 7.49 -1.57 -2.97
C PHE A 226 7.43 -2.47 -4.20
N ASN A 227 8.50 -3.23 -4.41
CA ASN A 227 8.58 -4.21 -5.48
C ASN A 227 8.22 -5.60 -4.95
N HIS A 228 7.23 -6.24 -5.55
CA HIS A 228 6.85 -7.60 -5.17
C HIS A 228 6.26 -8.34 -6.38
N ASN A 229 6.72 -9.56 -6.64
CA ASN A 229 6.22 -10.42 -7.72
C ASN A 229 6.10 -9.70 -9.08
N SER A 230 7.19 -9.05 -9.51
CA SER A 230 7.27 -8.29 -10.78
C SER A 230 6.27 -7.14 -10.88
N ARG A 231 5.75 -6.65 -9.75
CA ARG A 231 4.90 -5.46 -9.65
C ARG A 231 5.55 -4.39 -8.81
N VAL A 232 5.33 -3.14 -9.19
CA VAL A 232 5.75 -1.96 -8.44
C VAL A 232 4.51 -1.30 -7.83
N TYR A 233 4.48 -1.21 -6.52
CA TYR A 233 3.41 -0.56 -5.77
C TYR A 233 3.85 0.84 -5.37
N LEU A 234 3.30 1.88 -5.99
CA LEU A 234 3.51 3.26 -5.58
C LEU A 234 2.71 3.51 -4.29
N TYR A 235 3.39 3.45 -3.16
CA TYR A 235 2.74 3.54 -1.87
C TYR A 235 2.43 4.98 -1.46
N ASN A 236 3.44 5.85 -1.51
CA ASN A 236 3.26 7.26 -1.17
C ASN A 236 4.28 8.15 -1.85
N SER A 237 3.99 9.45 -1.94
CA SER A 237 4.89 10.44 -2.55
C SER A 237 4.71 11.82 -1.94
N GLY A 238 5.75 12.64 -2.01
CA GLY A 238 5.72 14.03 -1.58
C GLY A 238 6.59 14.91 -2.46
N PHE A 239 6.36 16.21 -2.44
CA PHE A 239 7.22 17.18 -3.12
C PHE A 239 7.12 18.55 -2.46
N ASP A 240 8.16 19.37 -2.60
CA ASP A 240 8.16 20.76 -2.17
C ASP A 240 7.32 21.61 -3.15
N THR A 241 6.26 22.20 -2.63
CA THR A 241 5.31 23.02 -3.40
C THR A 241 5.94 24.25 -4.06
N LYS A 242 7.11 24.72 -3.58
CA LYS A 242 7.88 25.78 -4.21
C LYS A 242 8.35 25.40 -5.62
N PHE A 243 8.51 24.10 -5.88
CA PHE A 243 8.91 23.56 -7.19
C PHE A 243 7.73 23.02 -8.02
N SER A 244 6.49 23.33 -7.63
CA SER A 244 5.28 22.86 -8.34
C SER A 244 5.24 23.28 -9.82
N SER A 245 5.80 24.45 -10.14
CA SER A 245 5.91 24.94 -11.51
C SER A 245 6.74 24.03 -12.43
N LEU A 246 7.67 23.25 -11.87
CA LEU A 246 8.49 22.28 -12.58
C LEU A 246 7.85 20.89 -12.67
N SER A 247 6.68 20.68 -12.05
CA SER A 247 5.98 19.40 -12.01
C SER A 247 6.81 18.25 -11.39
N VAL A 248 7.69 18.57 -10.43
CA VAL A 248 8.66 17.63 -9.83
C VAL A 248 8.01 16.37 -9.26
N GLY A 249 6.79 16.48 -8.68
CA GLY A 249 6.06 15.33 -8.17
C GLY A 249 5.61 14.35 -9.27
N LEU A 250 5.31 14.83 -10.47
CA LEU A 250 5.03 13.98 -11.64
C LEU A 250 6.32 13.35 -12.15
N LEU A 251 7.35 14.16 -12.37
CA LEU A 251 8.64 13.71 -12.89
C LEU A 251 9.30 12.66 -11.98
N CYS A 252 9.20 12.82 -10.66
CA CYS A 252 9.69 11.82 -9.72
C CYS A 252 9.00 10.47 -9.88
N LYS A 253 7.71 10.44 -10.20
CA LYS A 253 6.96 9.20 -10.44
C LYS A 253 7.23 8.58 -11.81
N GLU A 254 7.48 9.39 -12.83
CA GLU A 254 7.78 8.91 -14.18
C GLU A 254 9.13 8.17 -14.24
N PHE A 255 10.07 8.53 -13.36
CA PHE A 255 11.40 7.93 -13.32
C PHE A 255 11.42 6.48 -12.82
N HIS A 256 10.34 5.96 -12.25
CA HIS A 256 10.20 4.53 -11.94
C HIS A 256 10.05 3.67 -13.21
N LEU A 257 9.76 4.31 -14.33
CA LEU A 257 9.48 3.68 -15.61
C LEU A 257 10.73 3.60 -16.50
N LEU A 258 11.86 4.16 -16.04
CA LEU A 258 13.16 4.15 -16.69
C LEU A 258 14.12 3.21 -15.99
#